data_46c0e49fbcec1a0f6cf41d80366caa76
#
_entry.id   46c0e49fbcec1a0f6cf41d80366caa76
#
_cell.length_a   1.000
_cell.length_b   1.000
_cell.length_c   1.000
_cell.angle_alpha   90.00
_cell.angle_beta   90.00
_cell.angle_gamma   90.00
#
_symmetry.space_group_name_H-M   'P 1'
#
loop_
_entity.id
_entity.type
_entity.pdbx_description
1 polymer ?
#
loop_
_entity_poly.entity_id
_entity_poly.type
_entity_poly.pdbx_seq_one_letter_code
_entity_poly.pdbx_strand_id
1 'polypeptide(L)'
;MDENRKKQLRSVSESYFQALRDKNFSAVPFSEDIVFRAPVAPGGVHHPIKGREALQQQWWKPLEPALDGIEIKIHEHYYNDSLTTVVTRADITLTGPGITLRTADRFVINENGQILEQENHFDASPMKSYIHHIGLRSMDFERTKNFYTKILGFPLVIETPGLIIFLAGSVFIAFKPADPRNKEFTTFSPFEVGLDHIAITCEREEELHQFAKKLANAGVENTGVKMDPALNKLYIAFKDPDRIAWEFYMK
;
A
#
# COMPACT_ATOMS: atom_id res chain seq x y z
N MET A 1 16.12 -41.47 2.36
CA MET A 1 15.41 -40.70 1.29
C MET A 1 15.03 -39.30 1.76
N ASP A 2 14.47 -39.15 2.93
CA ASP A 2 14.00 -37.86 3.47
C ASP A 2 15.10 -36.80 3.68
N GLU A 3 16.27 -37.21 4.20
CA GLU A 3 17.36 -36.23 4.43
C GLU A 3 17.97 -35.68 3.15
N ASN A 4 18.05 -36.47 2.07
CA ASN A 4 18.53 -35.98 0.78
C ASN A 4 17.53 -34.98 0.16
N ARG A 5 16.23 -35.25 0.34
CA ARG A 5 15.19 -34.36 -0.15
C ARG A 5 15.16 -33.05 0.64
N LYS A 6 15.30 -33.08 1.95
CA LYS A 6 15.43 -31.88 2.78
C LYS A 6 16.65 -31.03 2.38
N LYS A 7 17.81 -31.67 2.13
CA LYS A 7 19.00 -30.98 1.64
C LYS A 7 18.74 -30.30 0.29
N GLN A 8 18.04 -30.97 -0.64
CA GLN A 8 17.68 -30.38 -1.93
C GLN A 8 16.77 -29.17 -1.74
N LEU A 9 15.68 -29.29 -0.96
CA LEU A 9 14.74 -28.20 -0.68
C LEU A 9 15.45 -27.00 -0.07
N ARG A 10 16.32 -27.25 0.92
CA ARG A 10 17.11 -26.21 1.57
C ARG A 10 18.05 -25.53 0.55
N SER A 11 18.83 -26.30 -0.21
CA SER A 11 19.78 -25.76 -1.18
C SER A 11 19.09 -24.89 -2.23
N VAL A 12 17.92 -25.33 -2.72
CA VAL A 12 17.14 -24.58 -3.70
C VAL A 12 16.60 -23.26 -3.10
N SER A 13 16.06 -23.30 -1.87
CA SER A 13 15.60 -22.07 -1.23
C SER A 13 16.74 -21.10 -0.93
N GLU A 14 17.89 -21.59 -0.47
CA GLU A 14 19.08 -20.78 -0.22
C GLU A 14 19.65 -20.16 -1.51
N SER A 15 19.53 -20.84 -2.66
CA SER A 15 19.97 -20.30 -3.96
C SER A 15 19.21 -19.02 -4.35
N TYR A 16 17.95 -18.90 -3.96
CA TYR A 16 17.18 -17.67 -4.15
C TYR A 16 17.79 -16.49 -3.36
N PHE A 17 18.09 -16.69 -2.09
CA PHE A 17 18.71 -15.65 -1.25
C PHE A 17 20.12 -15.29 -1.72
N GLN A 18 20.88 -16.28 -2.20
CA GLN A 18 22.19 -16.01 -2.81
C GLN A 18 22.05 -15.22 -4.09
N ALA A 19 21.09 -15.58 -4.95
CA ALA A 19 20.84 -14.86 -6.19
C ALA A 19 20.41 -13.39 -5.95
N LEU A 20 19.69 -13.10 -4.86
CA LEU A 20 19.38 -11.72 -4.46
C LEU A 20 20.68 -10.94 -4.15
N ARG A 21 21.63 -11.53 -3.42
CA ARG A 21 22.94 -10.90 -3.13
C ARG A 21 23.73 -10.63 -4.40
N ASP A 22 23.72 -11.61 -5.30
CA ASP A 22 24.52 -11.59 -6.54
C ASP A 22 23.79 -10.86 -7.68
N LYS A 23 22.55 -10.42 -7.47
CA LYS A 23 21.64 -9.85 -8.49
C LYS A 23 21.51 -10.75 -9.71
N ASN A 24 21.56 -12.06 -9.53
CA ASN A 24 21.60 -13.05 -10.59
C ASN A 24 20.31 -13.87 -10.65
N PHE A 25 19.29 -13.33 -11.35
CA PHE A 25 18.01 -14.02 -11.56
C PHE A 25 18.18 -15.42 -12.16
N SER A 26 19.13 -15.58 -13.09
CA SER A 26 19.32 -16.82 -13.82
C SER A 26 19.84 -17.98 -12.95
N ALA A 27 20.44 -17.68 -11.79
CA ALA A 27 20.91 -18.68 -10.85
C ALA A 27 19.78 -19.34 -10.04
N VAL A 28 18.58 -18.75 -10.03
CA VAL A 28 17.43 -19.34 -9.33
C VAL A 28 16.76 -20.37 -10.26
N PRO A 29 16.55 -21.62 -9.80
CA PRO A 29 15.94 -22.66 -10.61
C PRO A 29 14.40 -22.53 -10.65
N PHE A 30 13.90 -21.39 -11.12
CA PHE A 30 12.48 -21.21 -11.37
C PHE A 30 12.01 -22.08 -12.54
N SER A 31 10.83 -22.69 -12.40
CA SER A 31 10.14 -23.30 -13.54
C SER A 31 9.69 -22.22 -14.53
N GLU A 32 9.46 -22.61 -15.78
CA GLU A 32 8.92 -21.66 -16.78
C GLU A 32 7.54 -21.15 -16.38
N ASP A 33 6.73 -21.98 -15.68
CA ASP A 33 5.36 -21.67 -15.26
C ASP A 33 5.30 -21.21 -13.78
N ILE A 34 6.39 -20.67 -13.23
CA ILE A 34 6.44 -20.22 -11.83
C ILE A 34 5.26 -19.32 -11.47
N VAL A 35 4.68 -19.54 -10.29
CA VAL A 35 3.66 -18.67 -9.69
C VAL A 35 4.27 -17.95 -8.49
N PHE A 36 4.33 -16.62 -8.56
CA PHE A 36 4.99 -15.79 -7.56
C PHE A 36 4.02 -14.82 -6.88
N ARG A 37 4.14 -14.69 -5.56
CA ARG A 37 3.39 -13.72 -4.75
C ARG A 37 4.30 -13.00 -3.77
N ALA A 38 4.10 -11.69 -3.63
CA ALA A 38 4.76 -10.90 -2.59
C ALA A 38 3.89 -9.69 -2.21
N PRO A 39 3.96 -9.19 -0.97
CA PRO A 39 3.15 -8.06 -0.51
C PRO A 39 3.33 -6.77 -1.31
N VAL A 40 4.51 -6.57 -1.92
CA VAL A 40 4.85 -5.38 -2.71
C VAL A 40 4.96 -5.65 -4.21
N ALA A 41 4.62 -6.86 -4.66
CA ALA A 41 4.48 -7.14 -6.10
C ALA A 41 3.32 -6.34 -6.72
N PRO A 42 3.33 -6.06 -8.03
CA PRO A 42 2.29 -5.24 -8.69
C PRO A 42 0.85 -5.68 -8.41
N GLY A 43 0.59 -6.98 -8.25
CA GLY A 43 -0.73 -7.54 -7.90
C GLY A 43 -0.90 -7.85 -6.41
N GLY A 44 0.10 -7.57 -5.57
CA GLY A 44 0.14 -8.01 -4.19
C GLY A 44 0.09 -9.53 -4.07
N VAL A 45 -0.44 -10.01 -2.93
CA VAL A 45 -0.57 -11.47 -2.69
C VAL A 45 -1.78 -12.09 -3.40
N HIS A 46 -2.75 -11.27 -3.82
CA HIS A 46 -4.01 -11.76 -4.40
C HIS A 46 -3.92 -12.00 -5.91
N HIS A 47 -3.07 -11.28 -6.62
CA HIS A 47 -2.89 -11.37 -8.07
C HIS A 47 -1.46 -11.80 -8.39
N PRO A 48 -1.17 -13.12 -8.47
CA PRO A 48 0.18 -13.61 -8.65
C PRO A 48 0.77 -13.26 -10.01
N ILE A 49 2.08 -13.04 -10.03
CA ILE A 49 2.86 -13.03 -11.27
C ILE A 49 3.01 -14.48 -11.73
N LYS A 50 2.73 -14.75 -13.00
CA LYS A 50 2.82 -16.10 -13.59
C LYS A 50 3.82 -16.12 -14.73
N GLY A 51 4.71 -17.09 -14.70
CA GLY A 51 5.75 -17.30 -15.70
C GLY A 51 7.07 -16.61 -15.37
N ARG A 52 8.16 -17.29 -15.76
CA ARG A 52 9.53 -16.86 -15.42
C ARG A 52 9.92 -15.52 -16.03
N GLU A 53 9.55 -15.27 -17.27
CA GLU A 53 9.82 -14.00 -17.93
C GLU A 53 9.07 -12.83 -17.26
N ALA A 54 7.77 -13.03 -16.96
CA ALA A 54 6.97 -12.03 -16.26
C ALA A 54 7.54 -11.73 -14.87
N LEU A 55 7.99 -12.77 -14.14
CA LEU A 55 8.63 -12.62 -12.85
C LEU A 55 9.90 -11.76 -12.94
N GLN A 56 10.73 -12.02 -13.96
CA GLN A 56 11.95 -11.24 -14.19
C GLN A 56 11.63 -9.76 -14.47
N GLN A 57 10.65 -9.47 -15.33
CA GLN A 57 10.35 -8.09 -15.75
C GLN A 57 9.58 -7.29 -14.68
N GLN A 58 8.62 -7.92 -14.01
CA GLN A 58 7.68 -7.22 -13.13
C GLN A 58 8.11 -7.18 -11.66
N TRP A 59 9.01 -8.10 -11.26
CA TRP A 59 9.49 -8.20 -9.87
C TRP A 59 10.98 -8.00 -9.77
N TRP A 60 11.78 -8.83 -10.45
CA TRP A 60 13.22 -8.87 -10.24
C TRP A 60 13.91 -7.57 -10.70
N LYS A 61 13.71 -7.16 -11.94
CA LYS A 61 14.33 -5.94 -12.48
C LYS A 61 13.97 -4.66 -11.68
N PRO A 62 12.70 -4.44 -11.28
CA PRO A 62 12.38 -3.31 -10.42
C PRO A 62 13.01 -3.38 -9.02
N LEU A 63 13.32 -4.60 -8.54
CA LEU A 63 13.95 -4.80 -7.23
C LEU A 63 15.47 -4.56 -7.25
N GLU A 64 16.13 -4.82 -8.38
CA GLU A 64 17.60 -4.77 -8.50
C GLU A 64 18.27 -3.52 -7.89
N PRO A 65 17.75 -2.29 -8.07
CA PRO A 65 18.37 -1.10 -7.45
C PRO A 65 18.36 -1.13 -5.91
N ALA A 66 17.38 -1.80 -5.31
CA ALA A 66 17.28 -1.92 -3.86
C ALA A 66 18.17 -3.02 -3.28
N LEU A 67 18.75 -3.87 -4.13
CA LEU A 67 19.62 -4.97 -3.72
C LEU A 67 21.08 -4.55 -3.53
N ASP A 68 21.45 -3.28 -3.79
CA ASP A 68 22.80 -2.80 -3.58
C ASP A 68 23.18 -2.86 -2.09
N GLY A 69 24.23 -3.62 -1.79
CA GLY A 69 24.73 -3.81 -0.43
C GLY A 69 23.78 -4.61 0.48
N ILE A 70 22.83 -5.37 -0.09
CA ILE A 70 21.87 -6.17 0.69
C ILE A 70 22.57 -7.15 1.62
N GLU A 71 22.12 -7.21 2.86
CA GLU A 71 22.57 -8.20 3.85
C GLU A 71 21.44 -9.20 4.10
N ILE A 72 21.74 -10.49 4.06
CA ILE A 72 20.74 -11.54 4.28
C ILE A 72 21.26 -12.51 5.35
N LYS A 73 20.46 -12.72 6.38
CA LYS A 73 20.72 -13.70 7.43
C LYS A 73 19.59 -14.72 7.45
N ILE A 74 19.91 -15.94 7.00
CA ILE A 74 18.99 -17.08 7.07
C ILE A 74 19.05 -17.64 8.49
N HIS A 75 17.88 -17.93 9.08
CA HIS A 75 17.75 -18.46 10.43
C HIS A 75 17.37 -19.94 10.44
N GLU A 76 16.28 -20.31 9.76
CA GLU A 76 15.66 -21.63 9.89
C GLU A 76 14.92 -22.03 8.62
N HIS A 77 14.72 -23.35 8.46
CA HIS A 77 13.94 -23.95 7.40
C HIS A 77 12.90 -24.88 8.00
N TYR A 78 11.66 -24.74 7.53
CA TYR A 78 10.54 -25.60 7.90
C TYR A 78 10.06 -26.37 6.66
N TYR A 79 9.70 -27.63 6.82
CA TYR A 79 9.31 -28.50 5.73
C TYR A 79 7.91 -29.05 5.98
N ASN A 80 7.13 -29.22 4.92
CA ASN A 80 5.88 -29.97 5.04
C ASN A 80 6.15 -31.49 5.06
N ASP A 81 5.15 -32.28 5.50
CA ASP A 81 5.29 -33.74 5.66
C ASP A 81 5.61 -34.47 4.34
N SER A 82 5.09 -33.96 3.21
CA SER A 82 5.33 -34.52 1.87
C SER A 82 6.67 -34.13 1.26
N LEU A 83 7.46 -33.28 1.92
CA LEU A 83 8.75 -32.77 1.44
C LEU A 83 8.66 -32.16 0.02
N THR A 84 7.58 -31.45 -0.26
CA THR A 84 7.40 -30.67 -1.50
C THR A 84 7.57 -29.18 -1.28
N THR A 85 7.56 -28.73 -0.03
CA THR A 85 7.57 -27.32 0.34
C THR A 85 8.60 -27.07 1.44
N VAL A 86 9.33 -25.96 1.30
CA VAL A 86 10.17 -25.39 2.35
C VAL A 86 9.74 -23.94 2.60
N VAL A 87 9.67 -23.58 3.88
CA VAL A 87 9.57 -22.16 4.31
C VAL A 87 10.91 -21.80 4.91
N THR A 88 11.54 -20.74 4.39
CA THR A 88 12.82 -20.24 4.87
C THR A 88 12.59 -18.92 5.59
N ARG A 89 12.94 -18.87 6.87
CA ARG A 89 12.92 -17.66 7.67
C ARG A 89 14.26 -16.95 7.56
N ALA A 90 14.21 -15.68 7.17
CA ALA A 90 15.41 -14.86 7.02
C ALA A 90 15.16 -13.39 7.43
N ASP A 91 16.21 -12.69 7.80
CA ASP A 91 16.24 -11.24 7.85
C ASP A 91 16.95 -10.72 6.60
N ILE A 92 16.31 -9.79 5.89
CA ILE A 92 16.83 -9.15 4.68
C ILE A 92 16.98 -7.66 5.00
N THR A 93 18.21 -7.17 5.07
CA THR A 93 18.49 -5.75 5.31
C THR A 93 18.81 -5.04 4.00
N LEU A 94 17.95 -4.09 3.63
CA LEU A 94 18.16 -3.16 2.53
C LEU A 94 19.00 -1.98 3.06
N THR A 95 20.29 -1.97 2.78
CA THR A 95 21.24 -1.02 3.39
C THR A 95 21.01 0.42 2.96
N GLY A 96 20.59 0.66 1.72
CA GLY A 96 20.27 1.99 1.21
C GLY A 96 19.20 2.72 2.05
N PRO A 97 18.01 2.15 2.25
CA PRO A 97 16.97 2.75 3.10
C PRO A 97 17.14 2.43 4.61
N GLY A 98 18.09 1.55 5.00
CA GLY A 98 18.28 1.15 6.39
C GLY A 98 17.13 0.31 6.97
N ILE A 99 16.47 -0.51 6.14
CA ILE A 99 15.29 -1.29 6.50
C ILE A 99 15.63 -2.77 6.60
N THR A 100 15.25 -3.42 7.70
CA THR A 100 15.33 -4.88 7.83
C THR A 100 13.95 -5.50 7.73
N LEU A 101 13.77 -6.37 6.74
CA LEU A 101 12.57 -7.16 6.53
C LEU A 101 12.75 -8.53 7.18
N ARG A 102 11.84 -8.89 8.07
CA ARG A 102 11.77 -10.26 8.63
C ARG A 102 10.86 -11.07 7.72
N THR A 103 11.46 -12.01 6.99
CA THR A 103 10.74 -12.79 5.98
C THR A 103 10.50 -14.22 6.41
N ALA A 104 9.44 -14.82 5.85
CA ALA A 104 9.16 -16.25 5.87
C ALA A 104 8.73 -16.64 4.45
N ASP A 105 9.70 -16.94 3.61
CA ASP A 105 9.47 -17.19 2.19
C ASP A 105 9.18 -18.68 1.96
N ARG A 106 8.02 -18.97 1.37
CA ARG A 106 7.53 -20.29 1.04
C ARG A 106 7.90 -20.66 -0.39
N PHE A 107 8.50 -21.83 -0.59
CA PHE A 107 8.85 -22.38 -1.89
C PHE A 107 8.23 -23.75 -2.08
N VAL A 108 7.49 -23.97 -3.15
CA VAL A 108 7.05 -25.28 -3.63
C VAL A 108 8.02 -25.74 -4.71
N ILE A 109 8.65 -26.88 -4.51
CA ILE A 109 9.77 -27.35 -5.33
C ILE A 109 9.46 -28.75 -5.82
N ASN A 110 9.57 -28.99 -7.13
CA ASN A 110 9.38 -30.30 -7.73
C ASN A 110 10.57 -31.25 -7.46
N GLU A 111 10.46 -32.50 -7.88
CA GLU A 111 11.51 -33.52 -7.70
C GLU A 111 12.82 -33.18 -8.42
N ASN A 112 12.74 -32.41 -9.52
CA ASN A 112 13.90 -31.96 -10.28
C ASN A 112 14.59 -30.73 -9.66
N GLY A 113 14.09 -30.22 -8.53
CA GLY A 113 14.65 -29.06 -7.83
C GLY A 113 14.22 -27.71 -8.45
N GLN A 114 13.18 -27.66 -9.28
CA GLN A 114 12.66 -26.40 -9.80
C GLN A 114 11.59 -25.83 -8.86
N ILE A 115 11.60 -24.51 -8.67
CA ILE A 115 10.61 -23.77 -7.90
C ILE A 115 9.36 -23.58 -8.78
N LEU A 116 8.25 -24.20 -8.38
CA LEU A 116 6.94 -24.09 -9.04
C LEU A 116 6.12 -22.93 -8.51
N GLU A 117 6.21 -22.69 -7.19
CA GLU A 117 5.55 -21.57 -6.52
C GLU A 117 6.51 -20.93 -5.52
N GLN A 118 6.46 -19.62 -5.43
CA GLN A 118 7.10 -18.85 -4.37
C GLN A 118 6.12 -17.82 -3.82
N GLU A 119 6.06 -17.74 -2.50
CA GLU A 119 5.27 -16.75 -1.80
C GLU A 119 6.10 -16.13 -0.68
N ASN A 120 6.33 -14.82 -0.78
CA ASN A 120 7.11 -14.09 0.20
C ASN A 120 6.16 -13.48 1.24
N HIS A 121 6.44 -13.74 2.52
CA HIS A 121 5.70 -13.23 3.65
C HIS A 121 6.59 -12.30 4.48
N PHE A 122 6.29 -11.02 4.50
CA PHE A 122 6.95 -10.03 5.33
C PHE A 122 6.04 -8.83 5.58
N ASP A 123 6.32 -8.10 6.65
CA ASP A 123 5.69 -6.80 6.86
C ASP A 123 6.28 -5.79 5.88
N ALA A 124 5.48 -5.34 4.92
CA ALA A 124 5.88 -4.36 3.92
C ALA A 124 5.78 -2.90 4.42
N SER A 125 5.26 -2.67 5.61
CA SER A 125 5.06 -1.33 6.16
C SER A 125 6.34 -0.49 6.22
N PRO A 126 7.53 -1.03 6.54
CA PRO A 126 8.76 -0.26 6.52
C PRO A 126 9.20 0.21 5.12
N MET A 127 8.71 -0.47 4.05
CA MET A 127 9.04 -0.11 2.66
C MET A 127 8.13 0.96 2.08
N LYS A 128 7.07 1.33 2.80
CA LYS A 128 6.07 2.28 2.33
C LYS A 128 6.24 3.61 3.05
N SER A 129 6.38 4.69 2.28
CA SER A 129 6.19 6.03 2.81
C SER A 129 4.69 6.31 2.86
N TYR A 130 4.19 6.67 4.04
CA TYR A 130 2.78 7.02 4.23
C TYR A 130 2.66 8.50 4.57
N ILE A 131 1.58 9.11 4.10
CA ILE A 131 1.17 10.41 4.63
C ILE A 131 0.72 10.19 6.07
N HIS A 132 1.44 10.76 7.06
CA HIS A 132 1.08 10.67 8.47
C HIS A 132 -0.15 11.54 8.78
N HIS A 133 -0.11 12.78 8.33
CA HIS A 133 -1.23 13.72 8.50
C HIS A 133 -1.25 14.79 7.42
N ILE A 134 -2.44 15.35 7.20
CA ILE A 134 -2.68 16.54 6.39
C ILE A 134 -3.11 17.64 7.34
N GLY A 135 -2.39 18.76 7.33
CA GLY A 135 -2.71 19.94 8.14
C GLY A 135 -3.49 20.97 7.35
N LEU A 136 -4.68 21.32 7.82
CA LEU A 136 -5.60 22.26 7.21
C LEU A 136 -5.95 23.40 8.16
N ARG A 137 -6.64 24.43 7.67
CA ARG A 137 -7.19 25.52 8.47
C ARG A 137 -8.70 25.51 8.36
N SER A 138 -9.36 25.89 9.45
CA SER A 138 -10.81 26.04 9.51
C SER A 138 -11.20 27.38 10.12
N MET A 139 -12.24 27.97 9.57
CA MET A 139 -12.84 29.20 10.09
C MET A 139 -13.73 28.94 11.30
N ASP A 140 -14.33 27.73 11.39
CA ASP A 140 -15.29 27.36 12.42
C ASP A 140 -15.16 25.88 12.77
N PHE A 141 -14.59 25.58 13.94
CA PHE A 141 -14.36 24.22 14.40
C PHE A 141 -15.65 23.40 14.63
N GLU A 142 -16.73 24.02 15.09
CA GLU A 142 -17.99 23.30 15.30
C GLU A 142 -18.61 22.88 13.95
N ARG A 143 -18.59 23.77 12.97
CA ARG A 143 -19.04 23.47 11.62
C ARG A 143 -18.17 22.37 10.98
N THR A 144 -16.86 22.48 11.09
CA THR A 144 -15.91 21.47 10.58
C THR A 144 -16.12 20.14 11.29
N LYS A 145 -16.21 20.12 12.62
CA LYS A 145 -16.45 18.91 13.39
C LYS A 145 -17.74 18.21 12.95
N ASN A 146 -18.84 18.94 12.82
CA ASN A 146 -20.10 18.37 12.37
C ASN A 146 -20.01 17.78 10.97
N PHE A 147 -19.33 18.44 10.04
CA PHE A 147 -19.14 17.97 8.68
C PHE A 147 -18.32 16.67 8.67
N TYR A 148 -17.13 16.67 9.27
CA TYR A 148 -16.22 15.54 9.22
C TYR A 148 -16.72 14.32 9.99
N THR A 149 -17.40 14.51 11.13
CA THR A 149 -17.96 13.39 11.90
C THR A 149 -19.29 12.88 11.35
N LYS A 150 -20.25 13.78 11.06
CA LYS A 150 -21.61 13.37 10.70
C LYS A 150 -21.79 13.10 9.22
N ILE A 151 -21.13 13.87 8.36
CA ILE A 151 -21.25 13.73 6.91
C ILE A 151 -20.19 12.78 6.36
N LEU A 152 -18.90 13.00 6.63
CA LEU A 152 -17.85 12.10 6.17
C LEU A 152 -17.75 10.82 6.99
N GLY A 153 -18.17 10.84 8.26
CA GLY A 153 -18.10 9.69 9.15
C GLY A 153 -16.70 9.43 9.71
N PHE A 154 -15.82 10.42 9.70
CA PHE A 154 -14.46 10.26 10.22
C PHE A 154 -14.49 10.33 11.75
N PRO A 155 -13.88 9.36 12.45
CA PRO A 155 -13.73 9.44 13.90
C PRO A 155 -12.95 10.69 14.32
N LEU A 156 -13.48 11.42 15.30
CA LEU A 156 -12.78 12.50 15.97
C LEU A 156 -11.79 11.89 16.98
N VAL A 157 -10.51 12.25 16.87
CA VAL A 157 -9.43 11.69 17.70
C VAL A 157 -8.96 12.67 18.76
N ILE A 158 -8.84 13.95 18.41
CA ILE A 158 -8.41 15.04 19.31
C ILE A 158 -9.31 16.24 19.09
N GLU A 159 -9.68 16.87 20.21
CA GLU A 159 -10.39 18.14 20.24
C GLU A 159 -9.83 19.04 21.34
N THR A 160 -9.29 20.18 20.94
CA THR A 160 -8.82 21.25 21.81
C THR A 160 -9.23 22.61 21.21
N PRO A 161 -9.17 23.71 21.96
CA PRO A 161 -9.46 25.04 21.39
C PRO A 161 -8.59 25.44 20.19
N GLY A 162 -7.40 24.84 20.03
CA GLY A 162 -6.44 25.17 18.95
C GLY A 162 -6.23 24.07 17.91
N LEU A 163 -6.88 22.90 18.06
CA LEU A 163 -6.61 21.76 17.19
C LEU A 163 -7.75 20.75 17.26
N ILE A 164 -8.26 20.34 16.11
CA ILE A 164 -9.11 19.16 15.97
C ILE A 164 -8.48 18.19 14.98
N ILE A 165 -8.53 16.88 15.29
CA ILE A 165 -7.95 15.83 14.46
C ILE A 165 -8.99 14.74 14.22
N PHE A 166 -9.16 14.36 12.96
CA PHE A 166 -9.97 13.24 12.51
C PHE A 166 -9.08 12.13 11.94
N LEU A 167 -9.57 10.90 11.95
CA LEU A 167 -8.91 9.77 11.28
C LEU A 167 -9.67 9.44 9.99
N ALA A 168 -8.96 9.54 8.85
CA ALA A 168 -9.44 9.13 7.53
C ALA A 168 -8.62 7.92 7.05
N GLY A 169 -9.15 6.71 7.22
CA GLY A 169 -8.38 5.48 7.00
C GLY A 169 -7.17 5.40 7.94
N SER A 170 -5.95 5.52 7.40
CA SER A 170 -4.70 5.54 8.17
C SER A 170 -4.07 6.94 8.28
N VAL A 171 -4.71 7.98 7.75
CA VAL A 171 -4.19 9.35 7.70
C VAL A 171 -4.94 10.24 8.67
N PHE A 172 -4.22 11.02 9.47
CA PHE A 172 -4.86 12.04 10.30
C PHE A 172 -5.12 13.31 9.48
N ILE A 173 -6.33 13.86 9.63
CA ILE A 173 -6.70 15.16 9.08
C ILE A 173 -6.80 16.14 10.25
N ALA A 174 -5.83 17.05 10.33
CA ALA A 174 -5.68 17.99 11.45
C ALA A 174 -6.12 19.40 11.03
N PHE A 175 -6.99 20.02 11.78
CA PHE A 175 -7.40 21.41 11.59
C PHE A 175 -6.90 22.29 12.72
N LYS A 176 -6.33 23.43 12.33
CA LYS A 176 -6.03 24.56 13.23
C LYS A 176 -6.94 25.74 12.87
N PRO A 177 -7.23 26.66 13.81
CA PRO A 177 -7.99 27.86 13.48
C PRO A 177 -7.31 28.65 12.37
N ALA A 178 -8.10 29.17 11.44
CA ALA A 178 -7.62 30.17 10.50
C ALA A 178 -7.23 31.46 11.25
N ASP A 179 -6.24 32.20 10.75
CA ASP A 179 -5.84 33.48 11.36
C ASP A 179 -6.88 34.57 11.00
N PRO A 180 -7.62 35.10 11.98
CA PRO A 180 -8.67 36.09 11.74
C PRO A 180 -8.14 37.45 11.19
N ARG A 181 -6.82 37.66 11.27
CA ARG A 181 -6.17 38.85 10.73
C ARG A 181 -5.99 38.78 9.21
N ASN A 182 -6.00 37.58 8.65
CA ASN A 182 -5.80 37.35 7.23
C ASN A 182 -7.15 37.36 6.50
N LYS A 183 -7.70 38.55 6.24
CA LYS A 183 -9.04 38.69 5.65
C LYS A 183 -9.07 38.37 4.14
N GLU A 184 -7.93 38.29 3.47
CA GLU A 184 -7.85 38.05 2.03
C GLU A 184 -8.03 36.55 1.66
N PHE A 185 -7.79 35.64 2.59
CA PHE A 185 -7.82 34.20 2.36
C PHE A 185 -8.85 33.51 3.28
N THR A 186 -10.12 33.85 3.11
CA THR A 186 -11.21 33.26 3.92
C THR A 186 -11.79 32.00 3.33
N THR A 187 -11.44 31.64 2.10
CA THR A 187 -11.87 30.43 1.40
C THR A 187 -10.72 29.81 0.64
N PHE A 188 -10.73 28.50 0.59
CA PHE A 188 -9.77 27.74 -0.21
C PHE A 188 -10.01 27.93 -1.72
N SER A 189 -8.93 28.09 -2.50
CA SER A 189 -8.93 28.12 -3.96
C SER A 189 -8.06 27.01 -4.52
N PRO A 190 -8.62 26.07 -5.30
CA PRO A 190 -7.84 25.02 -5.94
C PRO A 190 -7.09 25.49 -7.19
N PHE A 191 -7.25 26.76 -7.60
CA PHE A 191 -6.64 27.31 -8.82
C PHE A 191 -5.31 28.01 -8.59
N GLU A 192 -4.85 28.04 -7.34
CA GLU A 192 -3.55 28.60 -6.98
C GLU A 192 -2.51 27.49 -6.82
N VAL A 193 -1.22 27.84 -6.90
CA VAL A 193 -0.14 26.87 -6.66
C VAL A 193 -0.23 26.32 -5.26
N GLY A 194 -0.47 24.99 -5.12
CA GLY A 194 -0.63 24.34 -3.83
C GLY A 194 -1.48 23.09 -3.91
N LEU A 195 -2.38 22.95 -2.96
CA LEU A 195 -3.33 21.85 -2.91
C LEU A 195 -4.48 22.10 -3.90
N ASP A 196 -4.74 21.17 -4.80
CA ASP A 196 -5.94 21.18 -5.64
C ASP A 196 -7.10 20.51 -4.90
N HIS A 197 -6.97 19.23 -4.55
CA HIS A 197 -7.96 18.46 -3.79
C HIS A 197 -7.31 17.35 -2.96
N ILE A 198 -8.12 16.72 -2.13
CA ILE A 198 -7.77 15.49 -1.38
C ILE A 198 -8.71 14.38 -1.84
N ALA A 199 -8.15 13.29 -2.36
CA ALA A 199 -8.92 12.13 -2.77
C ALA A 199 -8.84 10.99 -1.75
N ILE A 200 -9.98 10.35 -1.46
CA ILE A 200 -10.11 9.17 -0.61
C ILE A 200 -10.65 8.01 -1.45
N THR A 201 -10.08 6.84 -1.24
CA THR A 201 -10.45 5.64 -1.98
C THR A 201 -11.75 5.03 -1.45
N CYS A 202 -12.66 4.68 -2.37
CA CYS A 202 -13.80 3.79 -2.15
C CYS A 202 -13.51 2.40 -2.72
N GLU A 203 -13.90 1.36 -2.00
CA GLU A 203 -13.68 -0.03 -2.44
C GLU A 203 -14.84 -0.55 -3.30
N ARG A 204 -16.08 -0.02 -3.10
CA ARG A 204 -17.30 -0.49 -3.76
C ARG A 204 -18.10 0.67 -4.34
N GLU A 205 -18.63 0.45 -5.53
CA GLU A 205 -19.46 1.45 -6.24
C GLU A 205 -20.71 1.85 -5.46
N GLU A 206 -21.33 0.89 -4.74
CA GLU A 206 -22.51 1.17 -3.90
C GLU A 206 -22.20 2.17 -2.80
N GLU A 207 -21.00 2.14 -2.21
CA GLU A 207 -20.56 3.10 -1.20
C GLU A 207 -20.47 4.51 -1.77
N LEU A 208 -19.94 4.63 -3.00
CA LEU A 208 -19.86 5.90 -3.71
C LEU A 208 -21.23 6.51 -3.95
N HIS A 209 -22.20 5.71 -4.42
CA HIS A 209 -23.58 6.16 -4.65
C HIS A 209 -24.32 6.50 -3.35
N GLN A 210 -24.11 5.72 -2.28
CA GLN A 210 -24.68 6.02 -0.96
C GLN A 210 -24.12 7.33 -0.42
N PHE A 211 -22.82 7.56 -0.61
CA PHE A 211 -22.17 8.79 -0.21
C PHE A 211 -22.69 10.01 -1.00
N ALA A 212 -22.89 9.87 -2.32
CA ALA A 212 -23.51 10.92 -3.15
C ALA A 212 -24.90 11.35 -2.60
N LYS A 213 -25.74 10.37 -2.23
CA LYS A 213 -27.05 10.64 -1.60
C LYS A 213 -26.90 11.35 -0.26
N LYS A 214 -25.92 10.94 0.56
CA LYS A 214 -25.66 11.55 1.87
C LYS A 214 -25.25 13.01 1.74
N LEU A 215 -24.37 13.34 0.80
CA LEU A 215 -23.95 14.71 0.51
C LEU A 215 -25.15 15.56 0.03
N ALA A 216 -25.94 15.04 -0.91
CA ALA A 216 -27.12 15.74 -1.42
C ALA A 216 -28.15 16.02 -0.31
N ASN A 217 -28.45 15.04 0.55
CA ASN A 217 -29.38 15.18 1.68
C ASN A 217 -28.87 16.20 2.72
N ALA A 218 -27.56 16.35 2.85
CA ALA A 218 -26.94 17.33 3.72
C ALA A 218 -26.77 18.72 3.07
N GLY A 219 -27.22 18.91 1.83
CA GLY A 219 -27.09 20.16 1.10
C GLY A 219 -25.65 20.52 0.72
N VAL A 220 -24.76 19.53 0.65
CA VAL A 220 -23.36 19.72 0.29
C VAL A 220 -23.21 19.79 -1.23
N GLU A 221 -22.57 20.86 -1.71
CA GLU A 221 -22.23 21.00 -3.14
C GLU A 221 -21.36 19.83 -3.61
N ASN A 222 -21.82 19.10 -4.62
CA ASN A 222 -21.09 17.96 -5.17
C ASN A 222 -21.39 17.77 -6.65
N THR A 223 -20.53 16.99 -7.34
CA THR A 223 -20.65 16.75 -8.78
C THR A 223 -21.63 15.64 -9.17
N GLY A 224 -22.17 14.90 -8.21
CA GLY A 224 -22.71 13.56 -8.46
C GLY A 224 -21.59 12.58 -8.85
N VAL A 225 -21.96 11.29 -8.95
CA VAL A 225 -21.00 10.26 -9.40
C VAL A 225 -20.73 10.43 -10.89
N LYS A 226 -19.45 10.48 -11.25
CA LYS A 226 -18.95 10.67 -12.62
C LYS A 226 -17.84 9.70 -12.94
N MET A 227 -17.61 9.47 -14.23
CA MET A 227 -16.45 8.76 -14.75
C MET A 227 -15.32 9.74 -15.01
N ASP A 228 -14.14 9.48 -14.44
CA ASP A 228 -12.91 10.17 -14.81
C ASP A 228 -12.39 9.59 -16.13
N PRO A 229 -12.32 10.37 -17.21
CA PRO A 229 -11.87 9.87 -18.50
C PRO A 229 -10.39 9.54 -18.55
N ALA A 230 -9.57 10.11 -17.66
CA ALA A 230 -8.12 9.88 -17.63
C ALA A 230 -7.77 8.53 -17.00
N LEU A 231 -8.43 8.19 -15.90
CA LEU A 231 -8.16 6.96 -15.14
C LEU A 231 -9.22 5.87 -15.35
N ASN A 232 -10.32 6.18 -16.06
CA ASN A 232 -11.46 5.30 -16.28
C ASN A 232 -12.03 4.73 -14.97
N LYS A 233 -12.19 5.59 -13.97
CA LYS A 233 -12.69 5.27 -12.63
C LYS A 233 -13.85 6.17 -12.24
N LEU A 234 -14.81 5.64 -11.49
CA LEU A 234 -15.89 6.45 -10.93
C LEU A 234 -15.37 7.27 -9.73
N TYR A 235 -15.88 8.48 -9.61
CA TYR A 235 -15.60 9.39 -8.51
C TYR A 235 -16.75 10.34 -8.23
N ILE A 236 -16.71 11.01 -7.10
CA ILE A 236 -17.55 12.15 -6.76
C ILE A 236 -16.67 13.23 -6.12
N ALA A 237 -16.75 14.47 -6.63
CA ALA A 237 -16.09 15.64 -6.05
C ALA A 237 -17.10 16.44 -5.24
N PHE A 238 -16.66 17.03 -4.13
CA PHE A 238 -17.45 17.85 -3.24
C PHE A 238 -16.55 18.86 -2.50
N LYS A 239 -17.18 19.81 -1.81
CA LYS A 239 -16.44 20.81 -1.01
C LYS A 239 -16.87 20.72 0.43
N ASP A 240 -15.88 20.83 1.33
CA ASP A 240 -16.14 20.97 2.76
C ASP A 240 -16.67 22.39 3.08
N PRO A 241 -17.02 22.69 4.35
CA PRO A 241 -17.52 23.99 4.75
C PRO A 241 -16.58 25.17 4.50
N ASP A 242 -15.27 24.94 4.49
CA ASP A 242 -14.25 25.96 4.17
C ASP A 242 -13.84 25.93 2.69
N ARG A 243 -14.63 25.19 1.85
CA ARG A 243 -14.49 25.02 0.41
C ARG A 243 -13.26 24.21 -0.01
N ILE A 244 -12.61 23.51 0.90
CA ILE A 244 -11.55 22.56 0.56
C ILE A 244 -12.14 21.49 -0.33
N ALA A 245 -11.51 21.24 -1.48
CA ALA A 245 -11.97 20.28 -2.46
C ALA A 245 -11.59 18.85 -2.04
N TRP A 246 -12.55 17.97 -2.11
CA TRP A 246 -12.45 16.54 -1.77
C TRP A 246 -13.02 15.68 -2.87
N GLU A 247 -12.48 14.47 -2.98
CA GLU A 247 -13.02 13.43 -3.84
C GLU A 247 -13.14 12.10 -3.09
N PHE A 248 -14.20 11.35 -3.37
CA PHE A 248 -14.22 9.91 -3.18
C PHE A 248 -14.03 9.26 -4.54
N TYR A 249 -13.03 8.39 -4.64
CA TYR A 249 -12.53 7.84 -5.87
C TYR A 249 -12.51 6.31 -5.81
N MET A 250 -13.01 5.63 -6.85
CA MET A 250 -12.95 4.17 -6.90
C MET A 250 -11.51 3.68 -7.01
N LYS A 251 -11.21 2.59 -6.29
CA LYS A 251 -9.90 1.94 -6.27
C LYS A 251 -9.49 1.35 -7.62
#